data_9a9196faed5926cafb736a58137e2eb8
#
_entry.id   9a9196faed5926cafb736a58137e2eb8
#
_cell.length_a   1.000
_cell.length_b   1.000
_cell.length_c   1.000
_cell.angle_alpha   90.00
_cell.angle_beta   90.00
_cell.angle_gamma   90.00
#
_symmetry.space_group_name_H-M   'P 1'
#
loop_
_entity.id
_entity.type
_entity.pdbx_description
1 polymer ?
#
loop_
_entity_poly.entity_id
_entity_poly.type
_entity_poly.pdbx_seq_one_letter_code
_entity_poly.pdbx_strand_id
1 'polypeptide(L)' 'MNEPILICPHCDEFLIIKKLNCGIFRHGIFKHNFKQINPHLSKIECDKLFNNNLIYGCGKPFQILIENNIWNITKCDYI' A
#
# COMPACT_ATOMS: atom_id res chain seq x y z
N MET A 1 9.03 -17.60 -8.42
CA MET A 1 9.38 -16.56 -7.46
C MET A 1 8.15 -16.16 -6.63
N ASN A 2 8.33 -16.09 -5.36
CA ASN A 2 7.22 -15.79 -4.46
C ASN A 2 7.11 -14.29 -4.16
N GLU A 3 5.90 -13.77 -4.29
CA GLU A 3 5.61 -12.42 -3.86
C GLU A 3 5.45 -12.44 -2.34
N PRO A 4 6.06 -11.48 -1.62
CA PRO A 4 5.92 -11.46 -0.18
C PRO A 4 4.49 -11.09 0.24
N ILE A 5 3.99 -11.77 1.26
CA ILE A 5 2.71 -11.44 1.87
C ILE A 5 3.02 -10.65 3.13
N LEU A 6 2.53 -9.44 3.19
CA LEU A 6 2.79 -8.52 4.29
C LEU A 6 1.49 -8.15 4.99
N ILE A 7 1.62 -7.59 6.19
CA ILE A 7 0.46 -7.12 6.94
C ILE A 7 0.52 -5.61 7.00
N CYS A 8 -0.57 -4.95 6.58
CA CYS A 8 -0.65 -3.50 6.61
C CYS A 8 -0.53 -3.00 8.06
N PRO A 9 0.40 -2.07 8.33
CA PRO A 9 0.60 -1.58 9.70
C PRO A 9 -0.53 -0.67 10.20
N HIS A 10 -1.46 -0.29 9.32
CA HIS A 10 -2.58 0.58 9.69
C HIS A 10 -3.86 -0.21 9.97
N CYS A 11 -4.19 -1.18 9.12
CA CYS A 11 -5.48 -1.87 9.20
C CYS A 11 -5.38 -3.36 9.41
N ASP A 12 -4.17 -3.91 9.49
CA ASP A 12 -3.88 -5.33 9.75
C ASP A 12 -4.36 -6.28 8.66
N GLU A 13 -4.76 -5.77 7.50
CA GLU A 13 -5.12 -6.63 6.38
C GLU A 13 -3.87 -7.12 5.66
N PHE A 14 -3.95 -8.30 5.06
CA PHE A 14 -2.87 -8.82 4.24
C PHE A 14 -2.75 -8.03 2.95
N LEU A 15 -1.52 -7.87 2.49
CA LEU A 15 -1.26 -7.23 1.20
C LEU A 15 -0.09 -7.93 0.51
N ILE A 16 -0.10 -7.85 -0.82
CA ILE A 16 0.93 -8.45 -1.64
C ILE A 16 1.58 -7.36 -2.47
N ILE A 17 2.90 -7.28 -2.40
CA ILE A 17 3.67 -6.32 -3.19
C ILE A 17 4.18 -7.02 -4.43
N LYS A 18 3.68 -6.61 -5.58
CA LYS A 18 4.08 -7.21 -6.86
C LYS A 18 5.28 -6.54 -7.47
N LYS A 19 5.48 -5.26 -7.18
CA LYS A 19 6.57 -4.50 -7.75
C LYS A 19 7.06 -3.47 -6.74
N LEU A 20 8.34 -3.53 -6.42
CA LEU A 20 8.96 -2.59 -5.49
C LEU A 20 9.63 -1.49 -6.30
N ASN A 21 9.04 -0.31 -6.33
CA ASN A 21 9.61 0.84 -7.04
C ASN A 21 10.43 1.72 -6.11
N CYS A 22 9.75 2.56 -5.34
CA CYS A 22 10.42 3.52 -4.46
C CYS A 22 10.37 3.14 -2.99
N GLY A 23 9.78 1.99 -2.67
CA GLY A 23 9.63 1.54 -1.29
C GLY A 23 8.49 2.18 -0.53
N ILE A 24 7.80 3.15 -1.13
CA ILE A 24 6.66 3.82 -0.52
C ILE A 24 5.40 3.42 -1.27
N PHE A 25 4.35 3.11 -0.53
CA PHE A 25 3.09 2.63 -1.09
C PHE A 25 1.90 3.24 -0.39
N ARG A 26 0.76 3.17 -1.05
CA ARG A 26 -0.56 3.41 -0.46
C ARG A 26 -1.30 2.09 -0.46
N HIS A 27 -1.91 1.72 0.66
CA HIS A 27 -2.63 0.44 0.73
C HIS A 27 -3.96 0.54 0.01
N GLY A 28 -3.97 0.27 -1.27
CA GLY A 28 -5.20 0.32 -2.05
C GLY A 28 -5.06 -0.24 -3.45
N ILE A 29 -6.08 -0.95 -3.87
CA ILE A 29 -6.21 -1.49 -5.21
C ILE A 29 -7.58 -1.08 -5.72
N PHE A 30 -7.64 -0.50 -6.93
CA PHE A 30 -8.92 -0.12 -7.52
C PHE A 30 -9.81 -1.34 -7.74
N LYS A 31 -11.07 -1.22 -7.33
CA LYS A 31 -12.03 -2.32 -7.48
C LYS A 31 -12.35 -2.64 -8.92
N HIS A 32 -12.29 -1.64 -9.81
CA HIS A 32 -12.70 -1.82 -11.20
C HIS A 32 -11.63 -2.48 -12.07
N ASN A 33 -10.36 -2.44 -11.72
CA ASN A 33 -9.32 -3.02 -12.56
C ASN A 33 -8.20 -3.72 -11.77
N PHE A 34 -8.28 -3.74 -10.44
CA PHE A 34 -7.31 -4.36 -9.54
C PHE A 34 -5.90 -3.79 -9.66
N LYS A 35 -5.77 -2.57 -10.18
CA LYS A 35 -4.47 -1.90 -10.22
C LYS A 35 -4.23 -1.14 -8.93
N GLN A 36 -2.98 -1.16 -8.49
CA GLN A 36 -2.59 -0.46 -7.29
C GLN A 36 -2.67 1.05 -7.49
N ILE A 37 -3.10 1.78 -6.46
CA ILE A 37 -3.17 3.24 -6.52
C ILE A 37 -1.76 3.82 -6.52
N ASN A 38 -1.63 5.06 -6.99
CA ASN A 38 -0.35 5.74 -7.08
C ASN A 38 0.32 5.79 -5.70
N PRO A 39 1.59 5.36 -5.58
CA PRO A 39 2.28 5.35 -4.28
C PRO A 39 2.50 6.73 -3.68
N HIS A 40 2.36 7.78 -4.46
CA HIS A 40 2.50 9.16 -3.99
C HIS A 40 1.20 9.94 -4.00
N LEU A 41 0.07 9.24 -4.06
CA LEU A 41 -1.23 9.88 -4.05
C LEU A 41 -1.43 10.65 -2.75
N SER A 42 -2.03 11.85 -2.84
CA SER A 42 -2.23 12.70 -1.68
C SER A 42 -3.20 12.09 -0.68
N LYS A 43 -3.11 12.54 0.57
CA LYS A 43 -4.04 12.11 1.61
C LYS A 43 -5.49 12.36 1.23
N ILE A 44 -5.77 13.54 0.66
CA ILE A 44 -7.13 13.92 0.26
C ILE A 44 -7.67 12.94 -0.79
N GLU A 45 -6.87 12.60 -1.78
CA GLU A 45 -7.28 11.66 -2.82
C GLU A 45 -7.45 10.24 -2.27
N CYS A 46 -6.54 9.81 -1.40
CA CYS A 46 -6.65 8.50 -0.76
C CYS A 46 -7.93 8.40 0.08
N ASP A 47 -8.23 9.44 0.84
CA ASP A 47 -9.43 9.48 1.67
C ASP A 47 -10.69 9.45 0.80
N LYS A 48 -10.70 10.15 -0.33
CA LYS A 48 -11.83 10.11 -1.26
C LYS A 48 -12.06 8.71 -1.81
N LEU A 49 -10.99 8.04 -2.22
CA LEU A 49 -11.11 6.69 -2.75
C LEU A 49 -11.64 5.72 -1.70
N PHE A 50 -11.13 5.82 -0.48
CA PHE A 50 -11.58 4.96 0.61
C PHE A 50 -13.03 5.25 0.99
N ASN A 51 -13.37 6.52 1.18
CA ASN A 51 -14.72 6.92 1.62
C ASN A 51 -15.78 6.64 0.57
N ASN A 52 -15.42 6.68 -0.70
CA ASN A 52 -16.33 6.36 -1.80
C ASN A 52 -16.33 4.87 -2.15
N ASN A 53 -15.63 4.06 -1.37
CA ASN A 53 -15.61 2.61 -1.53
C ASN A 53 -15.11 2.16 -2.90
N LEU A 54 -14.12 2.87 -3.45
CA LEU A 54 -13.58 2.62 -4.78
C LEU A 54 -12.35 1.73 -4.78
N ILE A 55 -11.78 1.46 -3.61
CA ILE A 55 -10.57 0.65 -3.46
C ILE A 55 -10.76 -0.42 -2.39
N TYR A 56 -10.02 -1.52 -2.56
CA TYR A 56 -9.77 -2.45 -1.47
C TYR A 56 -8.55 -1.94 -0.70
N GLY A 57 -8.61 -1.95 0.63
CA GLY A 57 -7.53 -1.46 1.47
C GLY A 57 -7.88 -0.14 2.14
N CYS A 58 -7.02 0.30 3.06
CA CYS A 58 -7.30 1.49 3.89
C CYS A 58 -6.85 2.81 3.25
N GLY A 59 -6.11 2.76 2.16
CA GLY A 59 -5.61 3.95 1.48
C GLY A 59 -4.47 4.66 2.20
N LYS A 60 -3.98 4.12 3.30
CA LYS A 60 -2.96 4.78 4.11
C LYS A 60 -1.55 4.40 3.67
N PRO A 61 -0.57 5.28 3.90
CA PRO A 61 0.78 5.07 3.40
C PRO A 61 1.61 4.15 4.29
N PHE A 62 2.47 3.38 3.65
CA PHE A 62 3.46 2.57 4.34
C PHE A 62 4.75 2.53 3.53
N GLN A 63 5.82 2.14 4.17
CA GLN A 63 7.14 2.06 3.58
C GLN A 63 7.72 0.67 3.77
N ILE A 64 8.40 0.17 2.76
CA ILE A 64 9.08 -1.12 2.83
C ILE A 64 10.57 -0.89 2.74
N LEU A 65 11.30 -1.48 3.68
CA LEU A 65 12.76 -1.50 3.70
C LEU A 65 13.22 -2.94 3.68
N ILE A 66 14.17 -3.23 2.80
CA ILE A 66 14.73 -4.57 2.68
C ILE A 66 16.16 -4.56 3.19
N GLU A 67 16.42 -5.36 4.24
CA GLU A 67 17.74 -5.50 4.83
C GLU A 67 18.04 -6.98 5.01
N ASN A 68 19.19 -7.44 4.51
CA ASN A 68 19.60 -8.84 4.60
C ASN A 68 18.50 -9.80 4.15
N ASN A 69 17.81 -9.47 3.05
CA ASN A 69 16.70 -10.23 2.49
C ASN A 69 15.47 -10.28 3.39
N ILE A 70 15.41 -9.44 4.42
CA ILE A 70 14.25 -9.33 5.30
C ILE A 70 13.45 -8.10 4.91
N TRP A 71 12.15 -8.29 4.70
CA TRP A 71 11.24 -7.21 4.31
C TRP A 71 10.60 -6.63 5.56
N ASN A 72 10.90 -5.35 5.83
CA ASN A 72 10.32 -4.63 6.96
C ASN A 72 9.31 -3.63 6.43
N ILE A 73 8.09 -3.67 6.97
CA ILE A 73 7.03 -2.74 6.61
C ILE A 73 6.73 -1.83 7.79
N THR A 74 6.68 -0.52 7.54
CA THR A 74 6.45 0.47 8.58
C THR A 74 5.47 1.53 8.11
N LYS A 75 4.81 2.19 9.06
CA LYS A 75 3.96 3.34 8.76
C LYS A 75 4.83 4.50 8.33
N CYS A 76 4.31 5.32 7.42
CA CYS A 76 4.98 6.56 7.04
C CYS A 76 3.92 7.62 6.73
N ASP A 77 4.39 8.84 6.44
CA ASP A 77 3.50 9.93 6.05
C ASP A 77 3.17 9.87 4.57
N TYR A 78 2.23 10.70 4.15
CA TYR A 78 1.87 10.85 2.73
C TYR A 78 2.95 11.67 2.03
N ILE A 79 3.95 10.97 1.56
CA ILE A 79 5.11 11.59 0.91
C ILE A 79 4.97 11.51 -0.60
#